data_bd779c18b8c4af4d213165474ad644d1
#
_entry.id   bd779c18b8c4af4d213165474ad644d1
#
_cell.length_a   1.000
_cell.length_b   1.000
_cell.length_c   1.000
_cell.angle_alpha   90.00
_cell.angle_beta   90.00
_cell.angle_gamma   90.00
#
_symmetry.space_group_name_H-M   'P 1'
#
loop_
_entity.id
_entity.type
_entity.pdbx_description
1 polymer ?
#
loop_
_entity_poly.entity_id
_entity_poly.type
_entity_poly.pdbx_seq_one_letter_code
_entity_poly.pdbx_strand_id
1 'polypeptide(L)'
;AAQLIGMPISALMLLDFVNVQAGQWLIQNTANGAVGKTVAMIAKARGQKVIHLVRRTEAVAEMQALGIQNVVATDQADWKEQVKAIHADQPLIAGVDSIGGSASGEMLSLLSENSLLVSFGSMTGETMQISSGDLIFKQATVKGFWASVVNKEMPVERKKALFVELITLATQKKLILP
;
A
#
# COMPACT_ATOMS: atom_id res chain seq x y z
N ALA A 1 -0.59 -20.10 -13.64
CA ALA A 1 -1.77 -20.13 -12.74
C ALA A 1 -1.38 -19.82 -11.28
N ALA A 2 -0.32 -20.43 -10.72
CA ALA A 2 0.07 -20.21 -9.32
C ALA A 2 0.50 -18.74 -9.04
N GLN A 3 1.21 -18.10 -9.96
CA GLN A 3 1.60 -16.68 -9.82
C GLN A 3 0.42 -15.72 -9.93
N LEU A 4 -0.61 -16.07 -10.69
CA LEU A 4 -1.83 -15.27 -10.84
C LEU A 4 -2.68 -15.25 -9.55
N ILE A 5 -2.57 -16.28 -8.73
CA ILE A 5 -3.31 -16.37 -7.46
C ILE A 5 -2.48 -15.77 -6.31
N GLY A 6 -1.17 -16.01 -6.27
CA GLY A 6 -0.31 -15.65 -5.15
C GLY A 6 -0.22 -14.15 -4.89
N MET A 7 0.03 -13.32 -5.92
CA MET A 7 0.16 -11.86 -5.77
C MET A 7 -1.16 -11.16 -5.43
N PRO A 8 -2.28 -11.43 -6.12
CA PRO A 8 -3.56 -10.80 -5.77
C PRO A 8 -4.07 -11.19 -4.38
N ILE A 9 -3.89 -12.43 -3.95
CA ILE A 9 -4.23 -12.86 -2.59
C ILE A 9 -3.35 -12.14 -1.56
N SER A 10 -2.05 -11.98 -1.83
CA SER A 10 -1.17 -11.22 -0.94
C SER A 10 -1.60 -9.76 -0.80
N ALA A 11 -2.02 -9.13 -1.89
CA ALA A 11 -2.55 -7.76 -1.87
C ALA A 11 -3.86 -7.64 -1.09
N LEU A 12 -4.77 -8.60 -1.24
CA LEU A 12 -6.00 -8.66 -0.44
C LEU A 12 -5.71 -8.84 1.05
N MET A 13 -4.84 -9.80 1.40
CA MET A 13 -4.43 -10.02 2.79
C MET A 13 -3.73 -8.79 3.39
N LEU A 14 -2.91 -8.09 2.59
CA LEU A 14 -2.24 -6.87 3.01
C LEU A 14 -3.25 -5.76 3.31
N LEU A 15 -4.24 -5.54 2.44
CA LEU A 15 -5.31 -4.56 2.67
C LEU A 15 -6.18 -4.91 3.88
N ASP A 16 -6.43 -6.18 4.13
CA ASP A 16 -7.08 -6.63 5.36
C ASP A 16 -6.24 -6.35 6.60
N PHE A 17 -4.93 -6.58 6.49
CA PHE A 17 -3.98 -6.39 7.60
C PHE A 17 -3.85 -4.91 8.00
N VAL A 18 -3.79 -3.99 7.03
CA VAL A 18 -3.78 -2.54 7.31
C VAL A 18 -5.12 -2.03 7.81
N ASN A 19 -6.21 -2.74 7.54
CA ASN A 19 -7.57 -2.47 8.02
C ASN A 19 -8.06 -1.04 7.78
N VAL A 20 -7.72 -0.45 6.65
CA VAL A 20 -8.21 0.86 6.23
C VAL A 20 -9.64 0.74 5.70
N GLN A 21 -10.54 1.59 6.16
CA GLN A 21 -11.95 1.54 5.77
C GLN A 21 -12.22 2.36 4.50
N ALA A 22 -13.38 2.17 3.87
CA ALA A 22 -13.82 2.99 2.75
C ALA A 22 -13.80 4.48 3.11
N GLY A 23 -13.27 5.30 2.21
CA GLY A 23 -13.11 6.75 2.40
C GLY A 23 -11.85 7.16 3.15
N GLN A 24 -11.15 6.27 3.84
CA GLN A 24 -9.90 6.56 4.53
C GLN A 24 -8.69 6.43 3.60
N TRP A 25 -7.60 7.12 3.98
CA TRP A 25 -6.37 7.19 3.21
C TRP A 25 -5.29 6.22 3.69
N LEU A 26 -4.64 5.58 2.74
CA LEU A 26 -3.34 4.91 2.92
C LEU A 26 -2.36 5.35 1.83
N ILE A 27 -1.08 5.10 2.05
CA ILE A 27 0.00 5.37 1.11
C ILE A 27 0.82 4.09 0.89
N GLN A 28 1.27 3.85 -0.32
CA GLN A 28 2.20 2.75 -0.63
C GLN A 28 3.36 3.24 -1.50
N ASN A 29 4.54 2.68 -1.32
CA ASN A 29 5.64 2.84 -2.26
C ASN A 29 5.75 1.64 -3.23
N THR A 30 6.67 1.68 -4.18
CA THR A 30 6.81 0.69 -5.27
C THR A 30 5.48 0.40 -5.99
N ALA A 31 4.63 1.41 -6.10
CA ALA A 31 3.25 1.25 -6.55
C ALA A 31 3.11 0.73 -7.99
N ASN A 32 4.11 0.94 -8.83
CA ASN A 32 4.15 0.43 -10.21
C ASN A 32 4.61 -1.05 -10.31
N GLY A 33 4.96 -1.68 -9.20
CA GLY A 33 5.18 -3.14 -9.15
C GLY A 33 3.87 -3.93 -9.25
N ALA A 34 3.97 -5.23 -9.49
CA ALA A 34 2.79 -6.10 -9.67
C ALA A 34 1.84 -6.07 -8.45
N VAL A 35 2.39 -6.19 -7.22
CA VAL A 35 1.57 -6.11 -5.99
C VAL A 35 1.00 -4.70 -5.81
N GLY A 36 1.80 -3.64 -6.05
CA GLY A 36 1.35 -2.26 -5.90
C GLY A 36 0.18 -1.90 -6.82
N LYS A 37 0.24 -2.32 -8.09
CA LYS A 37 -0.88 -2.18 -9.05
C LYS A 37 -2.12 -2.95 -8.58
N THR A 38 -1.93 -4.16 -8.07
CA THR A 38 -3.02 -4.98 -7.55
C THR A 38 -3.68 -4.34 -6.32
N VAL A 39 -2.88 -3.84 -5.37
CA VAL A 39 -3.36 -3.06 -4.21
C VAL A 39 -4.18 -1.86 -4.68
N ALA A 40 -3.70 -1.10 -5.68
CA ALA A 40 -4.42 0.05 -6.21
C ALA A 40 -5.82 -0.31 -6.73
N MET A 41 -5.92 -1.38 -7.52
CA MET A 41 -7.19 -1.83 -8.10
C MET A 41 -8.17 -2.35 -7.03
N ILE A 42 -7.69 -3.15 -6.08
CA ILE A 42 -8.53 -3.71 -5.00
C ILE A 42 -8.98 -2.59 -4.06
N ALA A 43 -8.08 -1.71 -3.63
CA ALA A 43 -8.40 -0.59 -2.76
C ALA A 43 -9.47 0.32 -3.39
N LYS A 44 -9.33 0.64 -4.69
CA LYS A 44 -10.34 1.37 -5.45
C LYS A 44 -11.69 0.67 -5.42
N ALA A 45 -11.72 -0.65 -5.61
CA ALA A 45 -12.96 -1.43 -5.58
C ALA A 45 -13.60 -1.47 -4.18
N ARG A 46 -12.79 -1.40 -3.12
CA ARG A 46 -13.23 -1.31 -1.71
C ARG A 46 -13.58 0.11 -1.27
N GLY A 47 -13.44 1.12 -2.16
CA GLY A 47 -13.68 2.53 -1.82
C GLY A 47 -12.64 3.15 -0.90
N GLN A 48 -11.48 2.51 -0.74
CA GLN A 48 -10.35 3.05 0.00
C GLN A 48 -9.60 4.08 -0.86
N LYS A 49 -9.02 5.10 -0.24
CA LYS A 49 -8.23 6.12 -0.92
C LYS A 49 -6.75 5.80 -0.78
N VAL A 50 -6.02 5.79 -1.89
CA VAL A 50 -4.60 5.43 -1.88
C VAL A 50 -3.77 6.48 -2.57
N ILE A 51 -2.63 6.84 -1.96
CA ILE A 51 -1.55 7.57 -2.60
C ILE A 51 -0.49 6.55 -3.04
N HIS A 52 -0.11 6.62 -4.29
CA HIS A 52 0.78 5.67 -4.94
C HIS A 52 2.13 6.32 -5.21
N LEU A 53 3.16 5.96 -4.44
CA LEU A 53 4.52 6.44 -4.68
C LEU A 53 5.23 5.56 -5.69
N VAL A 54 5.76 6.20 -6.72
CA VAL A 54 6.65 5.60 -7.72
C VAL A 54 8.00 6.30 -7.67
N ARG A 55 9.08 5.63 -8.08
CA ARG A 55 10.41 6.20 -7.98
C ARG A 55 10.67 7.29 -9.01
N ARG A 56 10.13 7.14 -10.23
CA ARG A 56 10.43 8.01 -11.39
C ARG A 56 9.17 8.59 -12.00
N THR A 57 9.29 9.82 -12.49
CA THR A 57 8.20 10.57 -13.12
C THR A 57 7.54 9.82 -14.29
N GLU A 58 8.33 9.07 -15.09
CA GLU A 58 7.79 8.32 -16.23
C GLU A 58 6.77 7.26 -15.81
N ALA A 59 6.94 6.68 -14.61
CA ALA A 59 6.01 5.69 -14.08
C ALA A 59 4.64 6.26 -13.70
N VAL A 60 4.52 7.57 -13.53
CA VAL A 60 3.24 8.25 -13.26
C VAL A 60 2.29 8.05 -14.43
N ALA A 61 2.75 8.32 -15.65
CA ALA A 61 1.92 8.17 -16.86
C ALA A 61 1.51 6.71 -17.08
N GLU A 62 2.40 5.75 -16.80
CA GLU A 62 2.09 4.32 -16.86
C GLU A 62 0.94 3.94 -15.93
N MET A 63 1.00 4.40 -14.68
CA MET A 63 -0.05 4.12 -13.69
C MET A 63 -1.38 4.79 -14.06
N GLN A 64 -1.33 6.03 -14.53
CA GLN A 64 -2.51 6.77 -14.97
C GLN A 64 -3.19 6.11 -16.18
N ALA A 65 -2.42 5.55 -17.12
CA ALA A 65 -2.95 4.78 -18.25
C ALA A 65 -3.75 3.53 -17.81
N LEU A 66 -3.46 2.98 -16.63
CA LEU A 66 -4.23 1.90 -16.00
C LEU A 66 -5.44 2.41 -15.19
N GLY A 67 -5.74 3.70 -15.23
CA GLY A 67 -6.83 4.32 -14.47
C GLY A 67 -6.54 4.46 -12.97
N ILE A 68 -5.26 4.38 -12.57
CA ILE A 68 -4.80 4.58 -11.20
C ILE A 68 -4.48 6.06 -11.02
N GLN A 69 -5.14 6.71 -10.08
CA GLN A 69 -4.97 8.13 -9.74
C GLN A 69 -4.10 8.29 -8.50
N ASN A 70 -3.85 9.55 -8.10
CA ASN A 70 -3.06 9.90 -6.91
C ASN A 70 -1.64 9.28 -6.92
N VAL A 71 -0.99 9.33 -8.07
CA VAL A 71 0.37 8.81 -8.26
C VAL A 71 1.36 9.95 -8.13
N VAL A 72 2.36 9.79 -7.26
CA VAL A 72 3.41 10.77 -7.00
C VAL A 72 4.78 10.14 -7.22
N ALA A 73 5.64 10.83 -7.96
CA ALA A 73 7.01 10.41 -8.21
C ALA A 73 7.97 10.99 -7.17
N THR A 74 8.74 10.13 -6.51
CA THR A 74 9.66 10.56 -5.44
C THR A 74 10.98 11.15 -5.93
N ASP A 75 11.23 11.18 -7.24
CA ASP A 75 12.33 11.93 -7.86
C ASP A 75 12.06 13.45 -7.99
N GLN A 76 10.82 13.89 -7.72
CA GLN A 76 10.46 15.30 -7.69
C GLN A 76 10.79 15.90 -6.31
N ALA A 77 11.40 17.10 -6.30
CA ALA A 77 11.81 17.74 -5.05
C ALA A 77 10.64 18.04 -4.10
N ASP A 78 9.46 18.32 -4.64
CA ASP A 78 8.23 18.68 -3.93
C ASP A 78 7.25 17.51 -3.72
N TRP A 79 7.72 16.27 -3.87
CA TRP A 79 6.83 15.10 -3.81
C TRP A 79 6.04 14.97 -2.50
N LYS A 80 6.62 15.40 -1.37
CA LYS A 80 5.95 15.39 -0.07
C LYS A 80 4.81 16.39 0.01
N GLU A 81 5.01 17.56 -0.59
CA GLU A 81 3.98 18.60 -0.73
C GLU A 81 2.84 18.11 -1.64
N GLN A 82 3.16 17.42 -2.73
CA GLN A 82 2.16 16.79 -3.59
C GLN A 82 1.33 15.75 -2.83
N VAL A 83 1.97 14.89 -2.01
CA VAL A 83 1.26 13.94 -1.13
C VAL A 83 0.29 14.68 -0.22
N LYS A 84 0.73 15.74 0.48
CA LYS A 84 -0.11 16.55 1.38
C LYS A 84 -1.30 17.18 0.64
N ALA A 85 -1.08 17.72 -0.54
CA ALA A 85 -2.14 18.31 -1.36
C ALA A 85 -3.21 17.29 -1.77
N ILE A 86 -2.83 16.03 -2.02
CA ILE A 86 -3.76 14.97 -2.44
C ILE A 86 -4.72 14.59 -1.31
N HIS A 87 -4.23 14.39 -0.09
CA HIS A 87 -5.11 13.99 1.02
C HIS A 87 -5.77 15.19 1.74
N ALA A 88 -5.33 16.43 1.43
CA ALA A 88 -5.98 17.66 1.85
C ALA A 88 -6.33 17.68 3.37
N ASP A 89 -5.32 17.49 4.21
CA ASP A 89 -5.40 17.42 5.68
C ASP A 89 -6.27 16.27 6.26
N GLN A 90 -6.81 15.39 5.39
CA GLN A 90 -7.45 14.17 5.90
C GLN A 90 -6.38 13.22 6.46
N PRO A 91 -6.67 12.48 7.54
CA PRO A 91 -5.68 11.60 8.15
C PRO A 91 -5.16 10.51 7.18
N LEU A 92 -3.85 10.41 7.06
CA LEU A 92 -3.15 9.34 6.35
C LEU A 92 -2.79 8.26 7.38
N ILE A 93 -3.68 7.26 7.52
CA ILE A 93 -3.69 6.36 8.67
C ILE A 93 -2.83 5.10 8.52
N ALA A 94 -2.41 4.78 7.31
CA ALA A 94 -1.56 3.62 7.06
C ALA A 94 -0.57 3.85 5.94
N GLY A 95 0.61 3.24 6.06
CA GLY A 95 1.64 3.18 5.02
C GLY A 95 2.07 1.75 4.75
N VAL A 96 2.32 1.41 3.50
CA VAL A 96 2.89 0.13 3.07
C VAL A 96 4.26 0.39 2.45
N ASP A 97 5.30 -0.03 3.14
CA ASP A 97 6.69 0.11 2.71
C ASP A 97 7.25 -1.21 2.20
N SER A 98 7.72 -1.19 0.96
CA SER A 98 8.41 -2.31 0.31
C SER A 98 9.89 -2.03 0.05
N ILE A 99 10.39 -0.86 0.40
CA ILE A 99 11.75 -0.39 0.07
C ILE A 99 12.72 -0.62 1.23
N GLY A 100 12.36 -0.20 2.42
CA GLY A 100 13.28 -0.16 3.56
C GLY A 100 14.17 1.09 3.58
N GLY A 101 15.23 1.07 4.39
CA GLY A 101 16.18 2.17 4.49
C GLY A 101 15.53 3.49 4.91
N SER A 102 15.95 4.58 4.28
CA SER A 102 15.42 5.94 4.52
C SER A 102 13.96 6.11 4.07
N ALA A 103 13.52 5.35 3.06
CA ALA A 103 12.14 5.43 2.56
C ALA A 103 11.09 5.09 3.62
N SER A 104 11.43 4.22 4.57
CA SER A 104 10.58 3.90 5.72
C SER A 104 10.32 5.12 6.60
N GLY A 105 11.38 5.86 6.92
CA GLY A 105 11.29 7.08 7.74
C GLY A 105 10.55 8.20 6.99
N GLU A 106 10.82 8.38 5.71
CA GLU A 106 10.10 9.34 4.90
C GLU A 106 8.61 9.04 4.85
N MET A 107 8.22 7.78 4.67
CA MET A 107 6.82 7.39 4.70
C MET A 107 6.19 7.61 6.07
N LEU A 108 6.85 7.19 7.16
CA LEU A 108 6.34 7.41 8.51
C LEU A 108 6.16 8.90 8.83
N SER A 109 7.05 9.76 8.33
CA SER A 109 6.96 11.21 8.52
C SER A 109 5.69 11.83 7.90
N LEU A 110 5.12 11.20 6.89
CA LEU A 110 3.88 11.64 6.23
C LEU A 110 2.61 11.12 6.92
N LEU A 111 2.72 10.04 7.69
CA LEU A 111 1.56 9.45 8.35
C LEU A 111 1.05 10.31 9.49
N SER A 112 -0.24 10.19 9.77
CA SER A 112 -0.93 10.88 10.86
C SER A 112 -0.69 10.20 12.22
N GLU A 113 -1.23 10.79 13.28
CA GLU A 113 -1.22 10.18 14.62
C GLU A 113 -1.98 8.85 14.63
N ASN A 114 -1.57 7.93 15.51
CA ASN A 114 -2.13 6.59 15.66
C ASN A 114 -2.12 5.75 14.37
N SER A 115 -1.17 6.00 13.49
CA SER A 115 -1.04 5.34 12.20
C SER A 115 -0.29 4.01 12.27
N LEU A 116 -0.42 3.21 11.20
CA LEU A 116 0.28 1.94 11.03
C LEU A 116 1.21 2.00 9.81
N LEU A 117 2.51 1.83 10.03
CA LEU A 117 3.47 1.57 8.95
C LEU A 117 3.69 0.07 8.84
N VAL A 118 3.35 -0.50 7.70
CA VAL A 118 3.56 -1.93 7.40
C VAL A 118 4.82 -2.10 6.58
N SER A 119 5.80 -2.82 7.11
CA SER A 119 6.94 -3.30 6.35
C SER A 119 6.54 -4.57 5.59
N PHE A 120 6.38 -4.43 4.28
CA PHE A 120 5.96 -5.48 3.36
C PHE A 120 7.14 -6.09 2.60
N GLY A 121 8.19 -5.32 2.39
CA GLY A 121 9.39 -5.74 1.70
C GLY A 121 10.63 -4.95 2.15
N SER A 122 11.79 -5.35 1.64
CA SER A 122 13.08 -4.71 1.91
C SER A 122 13.93 -4.72 0.64
N MET A 123 13.52 -3.94 -0.37
CA MET A 123 14.16 -3.96 -1.69
C MET A 123 15.60 -3.45 -1.67
N THR A 124 15.92 -2.53 -0.77
CA THR A 124 17.30 -2.03 -0.61
C THR A 124 18.20 -2.98 0.17
N GLY A 125 17.62 -3.84 1.01
CA GLY A 125 18.36 -4.62 2.01
C GLY A 125 18.94 -3.79 3.16
N GLU A 126 18.68 -2.47 3.17
CA GLU A 126 19.16 -1.56 4.21
C GLU A 126 18.30 -1.62 5.47
N THR A 127 18.91 -1.34 6.60
CA THR A 127 18.22 -1.20 7.88
C THR A 127 17.23 -0.02 7.80
N MET A 128 16.02 -0.25 8.28
CA MET A 128 14.96 0.75 8.35
C MET A 128 15.38 1.95 9.21
N GLN A 129 15.32 3.17 8.64
CA GLN A 129 15.71 4.41 9.30
C GLN A 129 14.46 5.19 9.71
N ILE A 130 14.04 5.03 10.95
CA ILE A 130 12.83 5.63 11.51
C ILE A 130 13.19 6.59 12.64
N SER A 131 12.58 7.78 12.63
CA SER A 131 12.70 8.75 13.71
C SER A 131 11.96 8.26 14.96
N SER A 132 12.68 8.21 16.10
CA SER A 132 12.04 7.94 17.40
C SER A 132 11.00 9.02 17.74
N GLY A 133 11.23 10.28 17.32
CA GLY A 133 10.27 11.36 17.49
C GLY A 133 8.95 11.09 16.78
N ASP A 134 9.00 10.63 15.52
CA ASP A 134 7.78 10.27 14.78
C ASP A 134 7.02 9.14 15.47
N LEU A 135 7.72 8.11 15.97
CA LEU A 135 7.07 7.03 16.70
C LEU A 135 6.40 7.51 18.01
N ILE A 136 7.11 8.31 18.80
CA ILE A 136 6.65 8.77 20.11
C ILE A 136 5.49 9.76 19.95
N PHE A 137 5.70 10.83 19.18
CA PHE A 137 4.73 11.93 19.13
C PHE A 137 3.50 11.61 18.29
N LYS A 138 3.63 10.72 17.29
CA LYS A 138 2.48 10.25 16.52
C LYS A 138 1.82 8.99 17.11
N GLN A 139 2.38 8.39 18.15
CA GLN A 139 1.90 7.09 18.68
C GLN A 139 1.75 6.06 17.54
N ALA A 140 2.69 6.10 16.59
CA ALA A 140 2.66 5.25 15.42
C ALA A 140 3.08 3.82 15.72
N THR A 141 2.52 2.87 15.00
CA THR A 141 2.92 1.45 15.07
C THR A 141 3.68 1.08 13.80
N VAL A 142 4.79 0.35 13.95
CA VAL A 142 5.52 -0.27 12.83
C VAL A 142 5.40 -1.78 12.94
N LYS A 143 4.94 -2.43 11.89
CA LYS A 143 4.67 -3.87 11.90
C LYS A 143 5.10 -4.55 10.60
N GLY A 144 5.77 -5.68 10.70
CA GLY A 144 6.10 -6.52 9.55
C GLY A 144 4.88 -7.30 9.05
N PHE A 145 4.78 -7.47 7.75
CA PHE A 145 3.78 -8.33 7.10
C PHE A 145 4.49 -9.48 6.38
N TRP A 146 4.25 -10.70 6.83
CA TRP A 146 4.72 -11.91 6.15
C TRP A 146 3.53 -12.73 5.66
N ALA A 147 3.26 -12.66 4.36
CA ALA A 147 2.08 -13.25 3.75
C ALA A 147 1.86 -14.73 4.09
N SER A 148 2.94 -15.54 4.17
CA SER A 148 2.84 -16.96 4.52
C SER A 148 2.35 -17.19 5.94
N VAL A 149 2.80 -16.37 6.90
CA VAL A 149 2.35 -16.45 8.31
C VAL A 149 0.91 -15.98 8.42
N VAL A 150 0.60 -14.81 7.85
CA VAL A 150 -0.77 -14.27 7.84
C VAL A 150 -1.75 -15.27 7.22
N ASN A 151 -1.38 -15.89 6.09
CA ASN A 151 -2.21 -16.91 5.46
C ASN A 151 -2.37 -18.15 6.34
N LYS A 152 -1.32 -18.60 7.03
CA LYS A 152 -1.40 -19.77 7.92
C LYS A 152 -2.37 -19.54 9.08
N GLU A 153 -2.32 -18.36 9.68
CA GLU A 153 -3.11 -17.97 10.85
C GLU A 153 -4.55 -17.53 10.51
N MET A 154 -4.80 -17.20 9.25
CA MET A 154 -6.11 -16.70 8.82
C MET A 154 -7.18 -17.80 8.93
N PRO A 155 -8.37 -17.50 9.49
CA PRO A 155 -9.49 -18.43 9.51
C PRO A 155 -9.91 -18.88 8.11
N VAL A 156 -10.30 -20.15 7.97
CA VAL A 156 -10.69 -20.76 6.69
C VAL A 156 -11.81 -19.97 6.01
N GLU A 157 -12.81 -19.51 6.77
CA GLU A 157 -13.92 -18.74 6.22
C GLU A 157 -13.46 -17.38 5.65
N ARG A 158 -12.46 -16.73 6.29
CA ARG A 158 -11.88 -15.50 5.74
C ARG A 158 -11.11 -15.77 4.46
N LYS A 159 -10.33 -16.86 4.39
CA LYS A 159 -9.66 -17.28 3.15
C LYS A 159 -10.66 -17.47 2.01
N LYS A 160 -11.74 -18.19 2.25
CA LYS A 160 -12.81 -18.38 1.25
C LYS A 160 -13.39 -17.06 0.79
N ALA A 161 -13.67 -16.13 1.72
CA ALA A 161 -14.21 -14.82 1.40
C ALA A 161 -13.25 -14.01 0.50
N LEU A 162 -11.93 -14.03 0.77
CA LEU A 162 -10.93 -13.37 -0.07
C LEU A 162 -10.84 -13.99 -1.48
N PHE A 163 -10.96 -15.30 -1.60
CA PHE A 163 -11.00 -15.95 -2.91
C PHE A 163 -12.26 -15.58 -3.70
N VAL A 164 -13.41 -15.53 -3.05
CA VAL A 164 -14.66 -15.09 -3.69
C VAL A 164 -14.56 -13.63 -4.13
N GLU A 165 -14.00 -12.75 -3.29
CA GLU A 165 -13.75 -11.35 -3.64
C GLU A 165 -12.84 -11.25 -4.86
N LEU A 166 -11.73 -11.99 -4.88
CA LEU A 166 -10.78 -12.00 -6.00
C LEU A 166 -11.46 -12.40 -7.31
N ILE A 167 -12.23 -13.49 -7.31
CA ILE A 167 -12.97 -13.97 -8.49
C ILE A 167 -13.97 -12.91 -8.93
N THR A 168 -14.70 -12.32 -7.99
CA THR A 168 -15.68 -11.27 -8.28
C THR A 168 -15.04 -10.05 -8.94
N LEU A 169 -13.93 -9.57 -8.41
CA LEU A 169 -13.20 -8.43 -8.97
C LEU A 169 -12.66 -8.73 -10.39
N ALA A 170 -12.14 -9.94 -10.60
CA ALA A 170 -11.65 -10.38 -11.90
C ALA A 170 -12.80 -10.50 -12.93
N THR A 171 -13.93 -11.09 -12.56
CA THR A 171 -15.09 -11.23 -13.45
C THR A 171 -15.73 -9.88 -13.79
N GLN A 172 -15.71 -8.93 -12.86
CA GLN A 172 -16.18 -7.55 -13.07
C GLN A 172 -15.15 -6.67 -13.82
N LYS A 173 -14.02 -7.22 -14.23
CA LYS A 173 -12.89 -6.48 -14.86
C LYS A 173 -12.38 -5.32 -14.01
N LYS A 174 -12.60 -5.35 -12.71
CA LYS A 174 -12.06 -4.38 -11.73
C LYS A 174 -10.63 -4.72 -11.30
N LEU A 175 -10.21 -5.95 -11.53
CA LEU A 175 -8.86 -6.42 -11.32
C LEU A 175 -8.33 -6.99 -12.65
N ILE A 176 -7.33 -6.33 -13.19
CA ILE A 176 -6.59 -6.81 -14.36
C ILE A 176 -5.38 -7.57 -13.82
N LEU A 177 -5.37 -8.87 -14.04
CA LEU A 177 -4.23 -9.70 -13.67
C LEU A 177 -3.11 -9.51 -14.70
N PRO A 178 -1.85 -9.38 -14.25
CA PRO A 178 -0.70 -9.22 -15.15
C PRO A 178 -0.42 -10.48 -15.96
#